data_5bc9c641853c749c9022b0536a636b6a
#
_entry.id   5bc9c641853c749c9022b0536a636b6a
#
_cell.length_a   1.000
_cell.length_b   1.000
_cell.length_c   1.000
_cell.angle_alpha   90.00
_cell.angle_beta   90.00
_cell.angle_gamma   90.00
#
_symmetry.space_group_name_H-M   'P 1'
#
loop_
_entity.id
_entity.type
_entity.pdbx_description
1 polymer ?
#
loop_
_entity_poly.entity_id
_entity_poly.type
_entity_poly.pdbx_seq_one_letter_code
_entity_poly.pdbx_strand_id
1 'polypeptide(L)'
;MLTFAAEGSGHGKLEINGGSQPVSYELVEAREEDDSRQVRIRLNAPRDWLLKQGFNGEAVLVRDNGSRIAVRREGGLDVDDSVSVTLEGYDDTHGDADDVLDAYPELKH
;
A
#
# COMPACT_ATOMS: atom_id res chain seq x y z
N MET A 1 -2.24 -21.73 -1.44
CA MET A 1 -3.45 -21.04 -0.93
C MET A 1 -3.04 -19.99 0.11
N LEU A 2 -3.53 -18.78 -0.03
CA LEU A 2 -3.25 -17.73 0.94
C LEU A 2 -4.21 -17.82 2.12
N THR A 3 -3.66 -17.67 3.33
CA THR A 3 -4.45 -17.58 4.55
C THR A 3 -4.23 -16.19 5.16
N PHE A 4 -5.31 -15.49 5.45
CA PHE A 4 -5.22 -14.18 6.10
C PHE A 4 -4.95 -14.33 7.58
N ALA A 5 -3.84 -13.79 8.05
CA ALA A 5 -3.37 -13.92 9.43
C ALA A 5 -3.69 -12.67 10.28
N ALA A 6 -3.68 -11.48 9.68
CA ALA A 6 -3.92 -10.22 10.39
C ALA A 6 -4.34 -9.14 9.41
N GLU A 7 -5.00 -8.11 9.92
CA GLU A 7 -5.33 -6.90 9.14
C GLU A 7 -5.17 -5.66 10.01
N GLY A 8 -5.00 -4.51 9.38
CA GLY A 8 -4.87 -3.24 10.07
C GLY A 8 -5.02 -2.07 9.12
N SER A 9 -4.91 -0.88 9.65
CA SER A 9 -4.99 0.35 8.85
C SER A 9 -4.10 1.42 9.46
N GLY A 10 -3.75 2.42 8.66
CA GLY A 10 -2.92 3.52 9.11
C GLY A 10 -3.07 4.73 8.22
N HIS A 11 -2.29 5.76 8.52
CA HIS A 11 -2.26 7.01 7.78
C HIS A 11 -0.84 7.31 7.35
N GLY A 12 -0.70 7.89 6.17
CA GLY A 12 0.60 8.28 5.64
C GLY A 12 0.44 9.29 4.54
N LYS A 13 1.43 9.37 3.67
CA LYS A 13 1.42 10.28 2.52
C LYS A 13 1.75 9.49 1.26
N LEU A 14 1.07 9.80 0.19
CA LEU A 14 1.40 9.29 -1.13
C LEU A 14 2.26 10.31 -1.84
N GLU A 15 3.42 9.91 -2.33
CA GLU A 15 4.36 10.80 -3.04
C GLU A 15 4.46 10.44 -4.51
N ILE A 16 4.35 11.45 -5.37
CA ILE A 16 4.53 11.33 -6.83
C ILE A 16 5.22 12.60 -7.32
N ASN A 17 6.34 12.46 -7.99
CA ASN A 17 7.03 13.57 -8.68
C ASN A 17 7.22 14.83 -7.81
N GLY A 18 7.55 14.64 -6.54
CA GLY A 18 7.79 15.74 -5.60
C GLY A 18 6.54 16.29 -4.92
N GLY A 19 5.35 15.85 -5.33
CA GLY A 19 4.10 16.19 -4.64
C GLY A 19 3.71 15.14 -3.63
N SER A 20 2.96 15.49 -2.61
CA SER A 20 2.47 14.56 -1.60
C SER A 20 1.01 14.80 -1.26
N GLN A 21 0.31 13.74 -0.93
CA GLN A 21 -1.11 13.74 -0.57
C GLN A 21 -1.33 12.87 0.65
N PRO A 22 -1.97 13.38 1.73
CA PRO A 22 -2.33 12.53 2.86
C PRO A 22 -3.29 11.43 2.42
N VAL A 23 -3.04 10.20 2.85
CA VAL A 23 -3.88 9.04 2.50
C VAL A 23 -4.03 8.14 3.72
N SER A 24 -5.15 7.40 3.73
CA SER A 24 -5.32 6.27 4.64
C SER A 24 -5.02 4.99 3.85
N TYR A 25 -4.45 4.00 4.51
CA TYR A 25 -4.15 2.72 3.87
C TYR A 25 -4.63 1.56 4.71
N GLU A 26 -4.84 0.43 4.06
CA GLU A 26 -5.20 -0.82 4.70
C GLU A 26 -4.08 -1.84 4.50
N LEU A 27 -3.86 -2.67 5.50
CA LEU A 27 -2.86 -3.73 5.49
C LEU A 27 -3.52 -5.06 5.73
N VAL A 28 -3.11 -6.07 4.97
CA VAL A 28 -3.50 -7.45 5.20
C VAL A 28 -2.25 -8.32 5.18
N GLU A 29 -1.98 -9.03 6.27
CA GLU A 29 -0.96 -10.05 6.31
C GLU A 29 -1.55 -11.36 5.79
N ALA A 30 -0.90 -11.96 4.82
CA ALA A 30 -1.28 -13.25 4.28
C ALA A 30 -0.14 -14.25 4.47
N ARG A 31 -0.47 -15.50 4.78
CA ARG A 31 0.48 -16.60 4.92
C ARG A 31 0.28 -17.58 3.77
N GLU A 32 1.36 -17.96 3.12
CA GLU A 32 1.35 -18.99 2.11
C GLU A 32 1.67 -20.36 2.71
N GLU A 33 1.49 -21.44 1.92
CA GLU A 33 1.67 -22.83 2.38
C GLU A 33 3.10 -23.13 2.82
N ASP A 34 4.09 -22.42 2.29
CA ASP A 34 5.50 -22.57 2.65
C ASP A 34 5.93 -21.74 3.87
N ASP A 35 4.96 -21.23 4.64
CA ASP A 35 5.16 -20.34 5.78
C ASP A 35 5.73 -18.95 5.42
N SER A 36 5.87 -18.63 4.15
CA SER A 36 6.22 -17.25 3.76
C SER A 36 5.06 -16.32 4.08
N ARG A 37 5.38 -15.07 4.39
CA ARG A 37 4.39 -14.05 4.74
C ARG A 37 4.49 -12.90 3.78
N GLN A 38 3.33 -12.38 3.40
CA GLN A 38 3.22 -11.23 2.52
C GLN A 38 2.30 -10.21 3.17
N VAL A 39 2.68 -8.96 3.18
CA VAL A 39 1.81 -7.87 3.60
C VAL A 39 1.30 -7.17 2.34
N ARG A 40 0.01 -7.16 2.16
CA ARG A 40 -0.64 -6.41 1.08
C ARG A 40 -1.06 -5.05 1.61
N ILE A 41 -0.72 -4.01 0.88
CA ILE A 41 -1.08 -2.63 1.19
C ILE A 41 -2.04 -2.14 0.12
N ARG A 42 -3.15 -1.55 0.53
CA ARG A 42 -4.14 -0.97 -0.38
C ARG A 42 -4.49 0.44 0.10
N LEU A 43 -4.54 1.38 -0.84
CA LEU A 43 -4.98 2.74 -0.54
C LEU A 43 -5.79 3.30 -1.69
N ASN A 44 -6.55 4.34 -1.40
CA ASN A 44 -7.27 5.10 -2.41
C ASN A 44 -6.69 6.51 -2.48
N ALA A 45 -6.58 7.03 -3.69
CA ALA A 45 -6.09 8.39 -3.93
C ALA A 45 -6.99 9.11 -4.92
N PRO A 46 -7.12 10.46 -4.83
CA PRO A 46 -7.95 11.21 -5.76
C PRO A 46 -7.40 11.14 -7.18
N ARG A 47 -8.26 10.76 -8.13
CA ARG A 47 -7.90 10.67 -9.56
C ARG A 47 -7.30 11.98 -10.07
N ASP A 48 -7.94 13.10 -9.77
CA ASP A 48 -7.52 14.40 -10.31
C ASP A 48 -6.14 14.80 -9.81
N TRP A 49 -5.83 14.50 -8.54
CA TRP A 49 -4.50 14.73 -7.99
C TRP A 49 -3.45 13.84 -8.67
N LEU A 50 -3.77 12.56 -8.89
CA LEU A 50 -2.88 11.62 -9.57
C LEU A 50 -2.56 12.12 -10.99
N LEU A 51 -3.56 12.56 -11.73
CA LEU A 51 -3.37 13.10 -13.08
C LEU A 51 -2.52 14.37 -13.05
N LYS A 52 -2.78 15.25 -12.11
CA LYS A 52 -2.02 16.50 -11.96
C LYS A 52 -0.54 16.25 -11.67
N GLN A 53 -0.24 15.20 -10.88
CA GLN A 53 1.14 14.84 -10.52
C GLN A 53 1.86 14.05 -11.62
N GLY A 54 1.19 13.71 -12.71
CA GLY A 54 1.79 12.92 -13.77
C GLY A 54 1.95 11.46 -13.43
N PHE A 55 0.99 10.89 -12.70
CA PHE A 55 1.01 9.48 -12.30
C PHE A 55 1.18 8.57 -13.52
N ASN A 56 2.16 7.69 -13.47
CA ASN A 56 2.53 6.79 -14.58
C ASN A 56 2.41 5.31 -14.21
N GLY A 57 1.61 4.99 -13.20
CA GLY A 57 1.40 3.62 -12.73
C GLY A 57 2.05 3.28 -11.40
N GLU A 58 2.97 4.11 -10.93
CA GLU A 58 3.69 3.88 -9.68
C GLU A 58 3.72 5.12 -8.79
N ALA A 59 3.69 4.89 -7.47
CA ALA A 59 3.81 5.92 -6.46
C ALA A 59 4.50 5.35 -5.23
N VAL A 60 4.84 6.19 -4.27
CA VAL A 60 5.46 5.76 -3.02
C VAL A 60 4.56 6.15 -1.86
N LEU A 61 4.19 5.17 -1.05
CA LEU A 61 3.52 5.41 0.22
C LEU A 61 4.58 5.62 1.30
N VAL A 62 4.54 6.77 1.95
CA VAL A 62 5.38 7.07 3.12
C VAL A 62 4.52 6.93 4.37
N ARG A 63 4.80 5.93 5.19
CA ARG A 63 4.05 5.65 6.40
C ARG A 63 4.45 6.65 7.50
N ASP A 64 3.67 6.76 8.56
CA ASP A 64 3.93 7.66 9.69
C ASP A 64 5.30 7.42 10.35
N ASN A 65 5.82 6.20 10.31
CA ASN A 65 7.14 5.86 10.82
C ASN A 65 8.29 6.17 9.85
N GLY A 66 8.00 6.77 8.69
CA GLY A 66 8.98 7.10 7.68
C GLY A 66 9.30 5.98 6.68
N SER A 67 8.74 4.78 6.86
CA SER A 67 8.93 3.67 5.92
C SER A 67 8.29 3.98 4.57
N ARG A 68 8.97 3.61 3.49
CA ARG A 68 8.54 3.89 2.11
C ARG A 68 8.22 2.57 1.40
N ILE A 69 7.05 2.50 0.79
CA ILE A 69 6.56 1.29 0.11
C ILE A 69 6.09 1.69 -1.28
N ALA A 70 6.57 0.98 -2.29
CA ALA A 70 6.09 1.19 -3.65
C ALA A 70 4.67 0.64 -3.79
N VAL A 71 3.78 1.45 -4.33
CA VAL A 71 2.40 1.06 -4.65
C VAL A 71 2.17 1.35 -6.13
N ARG A 72 1.30 0.58 -6.76
CA ARG A 72 1.08 0.69 -8.19
C ARG A 72 -0.36 0.39 -8.58
N ARG A 73 -0.70 0.78 -9.79
CA ARG A 73 -1.92 0.40 -10.47
C ARG A 73 -1.56 -0.01 -11.89
N GLU A 74 -2.07 -1.16 -12.32
CA GLU A 74 -1.90 -1.60 -13.70
C GLU A 74 -2.81 -0.80 -14.63
N GLY A 75 -2.33 -0.55 -15.84
CA GLY A 75 -3.04 0.21 -16.85
C GLY A 75 -2.90 1.72 -16.67
N GLY A 76 -3.29 2.46 -17.67
CA GLY A 76 -3.26 3.92 -17.65
C GLY A 76 -4.36 4.52 -16.80
N LEU A 77 -4.18 5.74 -16.38
CA LEU A 77 -5.17 6.52 -15.67
C LEU A 77 -5.70 7.62 -16.58
N ASP A 78 -7.02 7.82 -16.60
CA ASP A 78 -7.64 8.76 -17.50
C ASP A 78 -8.81 9.46 -16.76
N VAL A 79 -9.30 10.55 -17.34
CA VAL A 79 -10.37 11.36 -16.74
C VAL A 79 -11.71 10.62 -16.61
N ASP A 80 -11.86 9.51 -17.33
CA ASP A 80 -13.05 8.66 -17.25
C ASP A 80 -12.99 7.61 -16.14
N ASP A 81 -11.84 7.47 -15.49
CA ASP A 81 -11.69 6.55 -14.34
C ASP A 81 -12.47 7.09 -13.12
N SER A 82 -12.67 6.23 -12.12
CA SER A 82 -13.33 6.62 -10.87
C SER A 82 -12.60 7.78 -10.19
N VAL A 83 -13.32 8.67 -9.53
CA VAL A 83 -12.74 9.80 -8.78
C VAL A 83 -11.84 9.33 -7.64
N SER A 84 -12.04 8.12 -7.13
CA SER A 84 -11.16 7.47 -6.16
C SER A 84 -10.48 6.28 -6.84
N VAL A 85 -9.15 6.29 -6.87
CA VAL A 85 -8.33 5.29 -7.56
C VAL A 85 -7.62 4.43 -6.52
N THR A 86 -7.72 3.11 -6.66
CA THR A 86 -7.07 2.16 -5.76
C THR A 86 -5.67 1.83 -6.24
N LEU A 87 -4.69 1.95 -5.33
CA LEU A 87 -3.31 1.55 -5.55
C LEU A 87 -2.96 0.44 -4.57
N GLU A 88 -2.15 -0.50 -4.99
CA GLU A 88 -1.76 -1.65 -4.18
C GLU A 88 -0.24 -1.85 -4.18
N GLY A 89 0.26 -2.33 -3.06
CA GLY A 89 1.65 -2.74 -2.92
C GLY A 89 1.75 -4.04 -2.14
N TYR A 90 2.92 -4.67 -2.19
CA TYR A 90 3.20 -5.92 -1.51
C TYR A 90 4.57 -5.83 -0.87
N ASP A 91 4.67 -6.34 0.35
CA ASP A 91 5.94 -6.52 1.04
C ASP A 91 6.05 -8.00 1.45
N ASP A 92 6.98 -8.71 0.84
CA ASP A 92 7.23 -10.13 1.08
C ASP A 92 8.61 -10.40 1.68
N THR A 93 9.25 -9.37 2.23
CA THR A 93 10.62 -9.46 2.76
C THR A 93 10.71 -10.01 4.18
N HIS A 94 9.58 -10.20 4.85
CA HIS A 94 9.54 -10.62 6.25
C HIS A 94 9.33 -12.13 6.36
N GLY A 95 10.19 -12.80 7.12
CA GLY A 95 10.20 -14.25 7.22
C GLY A 95 9.30 -14.83 8.31
N ASP A 96 8.95 -14.07 9.34
CA ASP A 96 8.12 -14.56 10.45
C ASP A 96 7.15 -13.52 10.99
N ALA A 97 6.28 -13.94 11.90
CA ALA A 97 5.22 -13.11 12.44
C ALA A 97 5.75 -11.93 13.26
N ASP A 98 6.84 -12.13 13.99
CA ASP A 98 7.41 -11.07 14.84
C ASP A 98 8.04 -9.98 13.98
N ASP A 99 8.74 -10.35 12.92
CA ASP A 99 9.29 -9.40 11.95
C ASP A 99 8.20 -8.56 11.29
N VAL A 100 7.10 -9.19 10.90
CA VAL A 100 5.95 -8.50 10.31
C VAL A 100 5.33 -7.52 11.29
N LEU A 101 5.11 -7.93 12.55
CA LEU A 101 4.55 -7.07 13.57
C LEU A 101 5.45 -5.88 13.91
N ASP A 102 6.77 -6.10 13.93
CA ASP A 102 7.73 -5.01 14.15
C ASP A 102 7.70 -3.98 13.03
N ALA A 103 7.61 -4.45 11.79
CA ALA A 103 7.54 -3.57 10.62
C ALA A 103 6.16 -2.91 10.46
N TYR A 104 5.09 -3.61 10.87
CA TYR A 104 3.72 -3.17 10.70
C TYR A 104 2.93 -3.27 12.01
N PRO A 105 3.19 -2.36 12.96
CA PRO A 105 2.49 -2.39 14.25
C PRO A 105 0.98 -2.13 14.12
N GLU A 106 0.52 -1.64 12.97
CA GLU A 106 -0.90 -1.44 12.67
C GLU A 106 -1.67 -2.74 12.55
N LEU A 107 -0.98 -3.86 12.27
CA LEU A 107 -1.63 -5.16 12.12
C LEU A 107 -2.10 -5.69 13.48
N LYS A 108 -3.29 -6.28 13.49
CA LYS A 108 -3.89 -6.88 14.69
C LYS A 108 -4.23 -8.34 14.42
N HIS A 109 -3.88 -9.17 15.34
CA HIS A 109 -4.18 -10.61 15.30
C HIS A 109 -5.42 -10.96 16.10
#